data_b2d641c74dafd38f3b5fd129ec8ac122
#
_entry.id   b2d641c74dafd38f3b5fd129ec8ac122
#
_cell.length_a   1.000
_cell.length_b   1.000
_cell.length_c   1.000
_cell.angle_alpha   90.00
_cell.angle_beta   90.00
_cell.angle_gamma   90.00
#
_symmetry.space_group_name_H-M   'P 1'
#
loop_
_entity.id
_entity.type
_entity.pdbx_description
1 polymer ?
#
loop_
_entity_poly.entity_id
_entity_poly.type
_entity_poly.pdbx_seq_one_letter_code
_entity_poly.pdbx_strand_id
1 'polypeptide(L)'
;MSGTFRQLLARNIHHASCVFDEAYFYGRSLFGPPKTRNHLLPVGEGGASVLVLPGFLACDASTRPLRHGLRRMGYHVFKLGMGRIHGVNETTLHDVDARVRELVQQRGEPIILVGWSLGGLIAREYAKHAPDMVRAVVTLGSPIAGDLRELPISRLYELLAGHKVDQPPIACEIGKKPPQPTVAIWSRRDTVVPLDYARG
;
A
#
# COMPACT_ATOMS: atom_id res chain seq x y z
N MET A 1 -0.62 34.87 -13.91
CA MET A 1 -0.76 33.44 -13.60
C MET A 1 -1.66 33.32 -12.41
N SER A 2 -2.84 32.84 -12.63
CA SER A 2 -4.09 33.13 -11.91
C SER A 2 -4.24 32.40 -10.59
N GLY A 3 -5.10 32.98 -9.73
CA GLY A 3 -5.45 32.46 -8.40
C GLY A 3 -5.95 31.00 -8.35
N THR A 4 -6.40 30.47 -9.47
CA THR A 4 -6.87 29.09 -9.64
C THR A 4 -5.76 28.05 -9.43
N PHE A 5 -4.54 28.33 -9.87
CA PHE A 5 -3.40 27.40 -9.69
C PHE A 5 -2.94 27.34 -8.23
N ARG A 6 -2.93 28.51 -7.54
CA ARG A 6 -2.62 28.55 -6.10
C ARG A 6 -3.67 27.86 -5.24
N GLN A 7 -4.95 27.99 -5.59
CA GLN A 7 -6.04 27.31 -4.87
C GLN A 7 -6.05 25.80 -5.12
N LEU A 8 -5.72 25.34 -6.33
CA LEU A 8 -5.54 23.92 -6.64
C LEU A 8 -4.35 23.34 -5.89
N LEU A 9 -3.22 24.08 -5.83
CA LEU A 9 -2.03 23.65 -5.10
C LEU A 9 -2.33 23.58 -3.58
N ALA A 10 -3.01 24.58 -3.02
CA ALA A 10 -3.39 24.62 -1.61
C ALA A 10 -4.35 23.49 -1.22
N ARG A 11 -5.37 23.18 -2.05
CA ARG A 11 -6.25 22.02 -1.84
C ARG A 11 -5.49 20.70 -1.92
N ASN A 12 -4.60 20.56 -2.88
CA ASN A 12 -3.81 19.33 -3.05
C ASN A 12 -2.75 19.15 -1.96
N ILE A 13 -2.17 20.25 -1.44
CA ILE A 13 -1.26 20.21 -0.28
C ILE A 13 -2.04 19.82 0.98
N HIS A 14 -3.26 20.31 1.16
CA HIS A 14 -4.10 19.92 2.29
C HIS A 14 -4.48 18.43 2.21
N HIS A 15 -4.83 17.91 1.04
CA HIS A 15 -5.08 16.48 0.84
C HIS A 15 -3.82 15.63 1.03
N ALA A 16 -2.65 16.10 0.56
CA ALA A 16 -1.38 15.42 0.82
C ALA A 16 -1.04 15.40 2.32
N SER A 17 -1.30 16.49 3.04
CA SER A 17 -1.18 16.55 4.51
C SER A 17 -2.13 15.56 5.19
N CYS A 18 -3.39 15.46 4.74
CA CYS A 18 -4.34 14.47 5.24
C CYS A 18 -3.86 13.03 5.03
N VAL A 19 -3.23 12.73 3.87
CA VAL A 19 -2.62 11.41 3.63
C VAL A 19 -1.51 11.10 4.65
N PHE A 20 -0.69 12.11 5.00
CA PHE A 20 0.36 11.95 6.01
C PHE A 20 -0.22 11.83 7.42
N ASP A 21 -1.25 12.60 7.74
CA ASP A 21 -1.93 12.56 9.03
C ASP A 21 -2.71 11.26 9.22
N GLU A 22 -3.33 10.74 8.17
CA GLU A 22 -3.99 9.43 8.21
C GLU A 22 -2.98 8.30 8.37
N ALA A 23 -1.84 8.33 7.68
CA ALA A 23 -0.78 7.34 7.89
C ALA A 23 -0.26 7.34 9.33
N TYR A 24 -0.10 8.52 9.92
CA TYR A 24 0.28 8.66 11.32
C TYR A 24 -0.82 8.17 12.26
N PHE A 25 -2.09 8.49 11.95
CA PHE A 25 -3.26 8.05 12.71
C PHE A 25 -3.49 6.53 12.59
N TYR A 26 -3.39 5.95 11.39
CA TYR A 26 -3.46 4.52 11.17
C TYR A 26 -2.32 3.79 11.89
N GLY A 27 -1.09 4.29 11.77
CA GLY A 27 0.03 3.77 12.53
C GLY A 27 -0.25 3.74 14.03
N ARG A 28 -0.84 4.80 14.57
CA ARG A 28 -1.14 4.93 16.00
C ARG A 28 -2.38 4.13 16.42
N SER A 29 -3.39 4.01 15.56
CA SER A 29 -4.63 3.26 15.83
C SER A 29 -4.43 1.75 15.72
N LEU A 30 -3.54 1.29 14.85
CA LEU A 30 -3.15 -0.13 14.75
C LEU A 30 -2.30 -0.59 15.94
N PHE A 31 -1.67 0.34 16.67
CA PHE A 31 -0.73 0.03 17.77
C PHE A 31 -1.23 0.43 19.16
N GLY A 32 -2.50 0.78 19.28
CA GLY A 32 -3.16 0.75 20.59
C GLY A 32 -3.06 -0.67 21.18
N PRO A 33 -3.12 -0.84 22.52
CA PRO A 33 -3.04 -2.17 23.10
C PRO A 33 -4.10 -3.06 22.43
N PRO A 34 -3.73 -4.25 21.93
CA PRO A 34 -4.65 -5.11 21.22
C PRO A 34 -5.77 -5.55 22.16
N LYS A 35 -6.96 -4.96 21.98
CA LYS A 35 -8.15 -5.35 22.73
C LYS A 35 -8.80 -6.65 22.23
N THR A 36 -8.29 -7.16 21.08
CA THR A 36 -8.77 -8.43 20.52
C THR A 36 -7.60 -9.22 19.95
N ARG A 37 -7.47 -10.47 20.38
CA ARG A 37 -6.67 -11.49 19.73
C ARG A 37 -7.33 -11.86 18.39
N ASN A 38 -7.17 -11.05 17.38
CA ASN A 38 -7.61 -11.43 16.03
C ASN A 38 -6.49 -12.21 15.36
N HIS A 39 -6.71 -13.51 15.24
CA HIS A 39 -5.87 -14.47 14.53
C HIS A 39 -5.93 -14.28 12.99
N LEU A 40 -5.79 -13.06 12.49
CA LEU A 40 -5.96 -12.75 11.08
C LEU A 40 -4.77 -13.18 10.20
N LEU A 41 -3.62 -13.41 10.81
CA LEU A 41 -2.46 -13.96 10.10
C LEU A 41 -1.88 -15.11 10.94
N PRO A 42 -1.61 -16.29 10.36
CA PRO A 42 -0.98 -17.35 11.09
C PRO A 42 0.42 -16.91 11.53
N VAL A 43 0.61 -16.75 12.82
CA VAL A 43 1.93 -16.63 13.42
C VAL A 43 2.51 -18.04 13.45
N GLY A 44 3.34 -18.35 12.45
CA GLY A 44 4.10 -19.59 12.48
C GLY A 44 5.22 -19.51 13.53
N GLU A 45 5.63 -20.64 14.08
CA GLU A 45 6.86 -20.73 14.86
C GLU A 45 8.01 -20.15 14.04
N GLY A 46 8.61 -19.04 14.50
CA GLY A 46 9.65 -18.30 13.80
C GLY A 46 9.22 -17.01 13.09
N GLY A 47 7.92 -16.72 13.06
CA GLY A 47 7.37 -15.49 12.45
C GLY A 47 7.42 -15.47 10.91
N ALA A 48 6.30 -15.30 10.26
CA ALA A 48 6.26 -15.18 8.79
C ALA A 48 6.96 -13.90 8.31
N SER A 49 7.50 -13.96 7.11
CA SER A 49 8.18 -12.82 6.46
C SER A 49 7.16 -11.84 5.85
N VAL A 50 7.30 -10.57 6.17
CA VAL A 50 6.40 -9.49 5.75
C VAL A 50 7.18 -8.38 5.06
N LEU A 51 6.81 -8.04 3.82
CA LEU A 51 7.30 -6.85 3.13
C LEU A 51 6.23 -5.75 3.19
N VAL A 52 6.61 -4.56 3.67
CA VAL A 52 5.70 -3.42 3.76
C VAL A 52 5.96 -2.45 2.62
N LEU A 53 4.90 -2.16 1.83
CA LEU A 53 4.93 -1.25 0.70
C LEU A 53 4.27 0.08 1.08
N PRO A 54 5.00 1.21 0.98
CA PRO A 54 4.46 2.52 1.27
C PRO A 54 3.48 3.01 0.18
N GLY A 55 2.71 4.05 0.49
CA GLY A 55 1.77 4.67 -0.42
C GLY A 55 2.39 5.68 -1.38
N PHE A 56 1.53 6.36 -2.14
CA PHE A 56 1.92 7.44 -3.04
C PHE A 56 2.60 8.58 -2.28
N LEU A 57 3.70 9.08 -2.81
CA LEU A 57 4.59 10.08 -2.19
C LEU A 57 5.19 9.69 -0.83
N ALA A 58 4.93 8.49 -0.36
CA ALA A 58 5.49 7.96 0.87
C ALA A 58 6.79 7.18 0.62
N CYS A 59 7.55 6.99 1.67
CA CYS A 59 8.76 6.16 1.69
C CYS A 59 8.74 5.24 2.91
N ASP A 60 9.77 4.42 3.05
CA ASP A 60 9.88 3.48 4.18
C ASP A 60 9.79 4.16 5.57
N ALA A 61 10.18 5.43 5.69
CA ALA A 61 10.05 6.15 6.96
C ALA A 61 8.59 6.29 7.40
N SER A 62 7.68 6.50 6.45
CA SER A 62 6.23 6.64 6.71
C SER A 62 5.63 5.34 7.28
N THR A 63 6.16 4.18 6.92
CA THR A 63 5.68 2.87 7.39
C THR A 63 6.42 2.35 8.63
N ARG A 64 7.32 3.13 9.22
CA ARG A 64 8.11 2.71 10.40
C ARG A 64 7.24 2.26 11.58
N PRO A 65 6.17 2.99 11.97
CA PRO A 65 5.30 2.56 13.07
C PRO A 65 4.61 1.22 12.79
N LEU A 66 4.08 1.03 11.57
CA LEU A 66 3.47 -0.23 11.13
C LEU A 66 4.47 -1.39 11.21
N ARG A 67 5.66 -1.22 10.64
CA ARG A 67 6.71 -2.24 10.67
C ARG A 67 7.16 -2.57 12.10
N HIS A 68 7.24 -1.56 12.97
CA HIS A 68 7.56 -1.78 14.38
C HIS A 68 6.50 -2.61 15.09
N GLY A 69 5.22 -2.30 14.87
CA GLY A 69 4.12 -3.06 15.44
C GLY A 69 4.10 -4.51 14.98
N LEU A 70 4.25 -4.76 13.69
CA LEU A 70 4.31 -6.11 13.14
C LEU A 70 5.48 -6.93 13.72
N ARG A 71 6.65 -6.29 13.92
CA ARG A 71 7.80 -6.96 14.59
C ARG A 71 7.46 -7.34 16.03
N ARG A 72 6.78 -6.47 16.77
CA ARG A 72 6.34 -6.78 18.14
C ARG A 72 5.32 -7.94 18.20
N MET A 73 4.63 -8.19 17.10
CA MET A 73 3.74 -9.35 16.95
C MET A 73 4.47 -10.63 16.51
N GLY A 74 5.80 -10.59 16.38
CA GLY A 74 6.62 -11.76 16.04
C GLY A 74 6.91 -11.97 14.55
N TYR A 75 6.51 -11.03 13.66
CA TYR A 75 6.82 -11.13 12.24
C TYR A 75 8.24 -10.69 11.90
N HIS A 76 8.83 -11.31 10.88
CA HIS A 76 10.06 -10.82 10.24
C HIS A 76 9.71 -9.74 9.21
N VAL A 77 9.90 -8.46 9.57
CA VAL A 77 9.36 -7.34 8.77
C VAL A 77 10.45 -6.59 8.05
N PHE A 78 10.27 -6.47 6.75
CA PHE A 78 11.19 -5.84 5.81
C PHE A 78 10.62 -4.54 5.27
N LYS A 79 11.50 -3.65 4.87
CA LYS A 79 11.19 -2.42 4.14
C LYS A 79 11.36 -2.65 2.65
N LEU A 80 10.67 -1.86 1.82
CA LEU A 80 10.79 -1.95 0.37
C LEU A 80 12.18 -1.50 -0.14
N GLY A 81 12.70 -0.38 0.38
CA GLY A 81 14.04 0.10 0.03
C GLY A 81 14.11 1.01 -1.19
N MET A 82 13.00 1.35 -1.82
CA MET A 82 12.93 2.09 -3.09
C MET A 82 12.89 3.62 -2.94
N GLY A 83 13.01 4.17 -1.73
CA GLY A 83 12.82 5.61 -1.54
C GLY A 83 11.35 6.02 -1.59
N ARG A 84 11.06 7.15 -2.27
CA ARG A 84 9.70 7.71 -2.38
C ARG A 84 9.00 7.20 -3.63
N ILE A 85 7.75 6.71 -3.48
CA ILE A 85 6.95 6.19 -4.59
C ILE A 85 6.17 7.35 -5.24
N HIS A 86 6.54 7.71 -6.47
CA HIS A 86 5.89 8.79 -7.23
C HIS A 86 4.78 8.30 -8.17
N GLY A 87 4.63 7.01 -8.34
CA GLY A 87 3.64 6.38 -9.22
C GLY A 87 3.96 4.91 -9.46
N VAL A 88 3.15 4.28 -10.30
CA VAL A 88 3.38 2.90 -10.73
C VAL A 88 3.90 2.92 -12.17
N ASN A 89 5.09 2.38 -12.38
CA ASN A 89 5.71 2.23 -13.68
C ASN A 89 6.50 0.90 -13.74
N GLU A 90 7.08 0.60 -14.86
CA GLU A 90 7.87 -0.63 -15.05
C GLU A 90 9.02 -0.74 -14.05
N THR A 91 9.72 0.36 -13.75
CA THR A 91 10.78 0.39 -12.75
C THR A 91 10.25 0.05 -11.36
N THR A 92 9.07 0.58 -10.98
CA THR A 92 8.44 0.28 -9.70
C THR A 92 8.17 -1.22 -9.54
N LEU A 93 7.62 -1.86 -10.58
CA LEU A 93 7.35 -3.30 -10.53
C LEU A 93 8.63 -4.13 -10.54
N HIS A 94 9.61 -3.75 -11.36
CA HIS A 94 10.91 -4.42 -11.40
C HIS A 94 11.60 -4.40 -10.03
N ASP A 95 11.61 -3.25 -9.36
CA ASP A 95 12.24 -3.09 -8.05
C ASP A 95 11.49 -3.87 -6.95
N VAL A 96 10.14 -3.90 -7.03
CA VAL A 96 9.34 -4.74 -6.14
C VAL A 96 9.65 -6.22 -6.38
N ASP A 97 9.72 -6.67 -7.63
CA ASP A 97 10.04 -8.06 -7.98
C ASP A 97 11.44 -8.44 -7.48
N ALA A 98 12.43 -7.61 -7.75
CA ALA A 98 13.80 -7.83 -7.27
C ALA A 98 13.84 -7.98 -5.75
N ARG A 99 13.13 -7.11 -5.03
CA ARG A 99 13.07 -7.15 -3.57
C ARG A 99 12.35 -8.36 -3.03
N VAL A 100 11.24 -8.76 -3.64
CA VAL A 100 10.49 -9.96 -3.24
C VAL A 100 11.33 -11.21 -3.48
N ARG A 101 11.95 -11.35 -4.65
CA ARG A 101 12.83 -12.50 -4.98
C ARG A 101 13.98 -12.62 -4.00
N GLU A 102 14.65 -11.51 -3.69
CA GLU A 102 15.72 -11.47 -2.68
C GLU A 102 15.23 -12.03 -1.34
N LEU A 103 14.06 -11.58 -0.87
CA LEU A 103 13.52 -12.00 0.41
C LEU A 103 13.08 -13.47 0.40
N VAL A 104 12.41 -13.93 -0.67
CA VAL A 104 12.02 -15.33 -0.82
C VAL A 104 13.25 -16.24 -0.82
N GLN A 105 14.31 -15.84 -1.53
CA GLN A 105 15.56 -16.59 -1.54
C GLN A 105 16.23 -16.64 -0.16
N GLN A 106 16.27 -15.50 0.55
CA GLN A 106 16.87 -15.43 1.89
C GLN A 106 16.08 -16.18 2.94
N ARG A 107 14.75 -16.23 2.81
CA ARG A 107 13.86 -16.81 3.83
C ARG A 107 13.44 -18.25 3.53
N GLY A 108 13.55 -18.69 2.29
CA GLY A 108 13.11 -20.02 1.85
C GLY A 108 11.59 -20.20 1.83
N GLU A 109 10.82 -19.12 1.90
CA GLU A 109 9.35 -19.16 1.97
C GLU A 109 8.71 -17.98 1.20
N PRO A 110 7.48 -18.15 0.66
CA PRO A 110 6.70 -17.05 0.13
C PRO A 110 6.40 -16.00 1.22
N ILE A 111 6.39 -14.70 0.85
CA ILE A 111 6.25 -13.60 1.79
C ILE A 111 4.84 -13.02 1.82
N ILE A 112 4.48 -12.38 2.93
CA ILE A 112 3.25 -11.60 3.07
C ILE A 112 3.55 -10.18 2.60
N LEU A 113 2.70 -9.65 1.70
CA LEU A 113 2.75 -8.26 1.28
C LEU A 113 1.74 -7.44 2.08
N VAL A 114 2.22 -6.38 2.73
CA VAL A 114 1.35 -5.41 3.42
C VAL A 114 1.52 -4.06 2.74
N GLY A 115 0.51 -3.61 2.03
CA GLY A 115 0.57 -2.38 1.26
C GLY A 115 -0.39 -1.30 1.77
N TRP A 116 0.12 -0.07 1.93
CA TRP A 116 -0.68 1.08 2.30
C TRP A 116 -1.03 1.91 1.07
N SER A 117 -2.33 2.23 0.86
CA SER A 117 -2.82 3.05 -0.25
C SER A 117 -2.32 2.49 -1.60
N LEU A 118 -1.57 3.27 -2.39
CA LEU A 118 -0.95 2.82 -3.64
C LEU A 118 -0.09 1.55 -3.45
N GLY A 119 0.60 1.43 -2.33
CA GLY A 119 1.39 0.22 -2.02
C GLY A 119 0.54 -1.04 -1.94
N GLY A 120 -0.74 -0.93 -1.56
CA GLY A 120 -1.67 -2.06 -1.58
C GLY A 120 -2.12 -2.45 -2.99
N LEU A 121 -2.29 -1.48 -3.89
CA LEU A 121 -2.50 -1.78 -5.31
C LEU A 121 -1.30 -2.50 -5.92
N ILE A 122 -0.09 -1.98 -5.68
CA ILE A 122 1.17 -2.60 -6.14
C ILE A 122 1.28 -4.02 -5.60
N ALA A 123 0.99 -4.25 -4.32
CA ALA A 123 1.03 -5.57 -3.70
C ALA A 123 0.05 -6.55 -4.35
N ARG A 124 -1.18 -6.11 -4.66
CA ARG A 124 -2.20 -6.95 -5.32
C ARG A 124 -1.80 -7.28 -6.76
N GLU A 125 -1.35 -6.29 -7.53
CA GLU A 125 -0.93 -6.53 -8.91
C GLU A 125 0.29 -7.45 -8.95
N TYR A 126 1.29 -7.22 -8.10
CA TYR A 126 2.44 -8.09 -8.00
C TYR A 126 2.07 -9.54 -7.64
N ALA A 127 1.16 -9.75 -6.69
CA ALA A 127 0.71 -11.08 -6.30
C ALA A 127 0.00 -11.85 -7.44
N LYS A 128 -0.59 -11.15 -8.40
CA LYS A 128 -1.16 -11.77 -9.62
C LYS A 128 -0.07 -12.20 -10.60
N HIS A 129 1.02 -11.43 -10.69
CA HIS A 129 2.14 -11.73 -11.60
C HIS A 129 3.06 -12.82 -11.06
N ALA A 130 3.30 -12.87 -9.75
CA ALA A 130 4.20 -13.82 -9.12
C ALA A 130 3.52 -14.56 -7.95
N PRO A 131 2.48 -15.38 -8.24
CA PRO A 131 1.66 -16.02 -7.22
C PRO A 131 2.45 -16.93 -6.26
N ASP A 132 3.46 -17.62 -6.74
CA ASP A 132 4.25 -18.56 -5.93
C ASP A 132 5.19 -17.87 -4.93
N MET A 133 5.44 -16.57 -5.10
CA MET A 133 6.31 -15.77 -4.23
C MET A 133 5.54 -15.06 -3.11
N VAL A 134 4.20 -15.05 -3.19
CA VAL A 134 3.35 -14.30 -2.26
C VAL A 134 2.45 -15.27 -1.50
N ARG A 135 2.58 -15.24 -0.17
CA ARG A 135 1.75 -16.05 0.73
C ARG A 135 0.37 -15.45 0.98
N ALA A 136 0.30 -14.14 1.13
CA ALA A 136 -0.92 -13.40 1.38
C ALA A 136 -0.73 -11.90 1.07
N VAL A 137 -1.83 -11.19 0.85
CA VAL A 137 -1.84 -9.73 0.65
C VAL A 137 -2.72 -9.06 1.69
N VAL A 138 -2.21 -8.01 2.33
CA VAL A 138 -2.98 -7.13 3.21
C VAL A 138 -2.94 -5.72 2.65
N THR A 139 -4.09 -5.12 2.40
CA THR A 139 -4.18 -3.73 1.95
C THR A 139 -4.72 -2.84 3.06
N LEU A 140 -4.15 -1.64 3.19
CA LEU A 140 -4.51 -0.64 4.19
C LEU A 140 -4.97 0.62 3.47
N GLY A 141 -6.28 0.94 3.50
CA GLY A 141 -6.83 2.11 2.82
C GLY A 141 -6.46 2.19 1.34
N SER A 142 -6.52 1.06 0.63
CA SER A 142 -6.14 0.99 -0.79
C SER A 142 -7.39 0.99 -1.66
N PRO A 143 -7.41 1.74 -2.78
CA PRO A 143 -8.55 1.78 -3.68
C PRO A 143 -8.55 0.54 -4.60
N ILE A 144 -9.15 -0.54 -4.12
CA ILE A 144 -9.17 -1.86 -4.78
C ILE A 144 -10.44 -2.10 -5.62
N ALA A 145 -11.31 -1.12 -5.69
CA ALA A 145 -12.55 -1.13 -6.47
C ALA A 145 -12.89 0.29 -6.95
N GLY A 146 -13.92 0.41 -7.81
CA GLY A 146 -14.42 1.69 -8.30
C GLY A 146 -13.57 2.33 -9.39
N ASP A 147 -13.97 3.54 -9.81
CA ASP A 147 -13.24 4.32 -10.81
C ASP A 147 -12.21 5.22 -10.13
N LEU A 148 -10.94 4.89 -10.28
CA LEU A 148 -9.84 5.64 -9.66
C LEU A 148 -9.76 7.11 -10.08
N ARG A 149 -10.38 7.50 -11.22
CA ARG A 149 -10.43 8.89 -11.70
C ARG A 149 -11.24 9.79 -10.77
N GLU A 150 -12.19 9.22 -10.05
CA GLU A 150 -13.06 9.94 -9.11
C GLU A 150 -12.39 10.23 -7.75
N LEU A 151 -11.25 9.60 -7.48
CA LEU A 151 -10.54 9.82 -6.22
C LEU A 151 -9.97 11.25 -6.14
N PRO A 152 -10.05 11.90 -4.97
CA PRO A 152 -9.53 13.27 -4.78
C PRO A 152 -8.06 13.42 -5.15
N ILE A 153 -7.27 12.36 -5.00
CA ILE A 153 -5.82 12.34 -5.23
C ILE A 153 -5.45 12.10 -6.71
N SER A 154 -6.38 11.67 -7.58
CA SER A 154 -6.10 11.22 -8.94
C SER A 154 -5.34 12.25 -9.78
N ARG A 155 -5.76 13.53 -9.76
CA ARG A 155 -5.11 14.61 -10.51
C ARG A 155 -3.66 14.86 -10.07
N LEU A 156 -3.39 14.80 -8.78
CA LEU A 156 -2.02 14.94 -8.26
C LEU A 156 -1.17 13.72 -8.65
N TYR A 157 -1.76 12.52 -8.58
CA TYR A 157 -1.11 11.31 -9.04
C TYR A 157 -0.72 11.41 -10.51
N GLU A 158 -1.65 11.76 -11.40
CA GLU A 158 -1.40 11.89 -12.85
C GLU A 158 -0.30 12.90 -13.17
N LEU A 159 -0.29 14.04 -12.46
CA LEU A 159 0.73 15.07 -12.63
C LEU A 159 2.14 14.58 -12.27
N LEU A 160 2.27 13.76 -11.24
CA LEU A 160 3.56 13.32 -10.70
C LEU A 160 4.01 11.96 -11.26
N ALA A 161 3.08 11.09 -11.59
CA ALA A 161 3.37 9.78 -12.18
C ALA A 161 3.64 9.86 -13.69
N GLY A 162 3.15 10.95 -14.35
CA GLY A 162 3.33 11.17 -15.79
C GLY A 162 2.40 10.34 -16.67
N HIS A 163 1.41 9.68 -16.10
CA HIS A 163 0.38 8.90 -16.81
C HIS A 163 -0.97 9.02 -16.11
N LYS A 164 -2.05 8.66 -16.80
CA LYS A 164 -3.39 8.63 -16.21
C LYS A 164 -3.53 7.51 -15.20
N VAL A 165 -4.37 7.72 -14.19
CA VAL A 165 -4.59 6.77 -13.09
C VAL A 165 -5.25 5.47 -13.58
N ASP A 166 -6.05 5.54 -14.63
CA ASP A 166 -6.73 4.41 -15.28
C ASP A 166 -5.96 3.80 -16.47
N GLN A 167 -4.80 4.39 -16.82
CA GLN A 167 -3.95 3.95 -17.91
C GLN A 167 -2.48 3.86 -17.44
N PRO A 168 -2.20 3.03 -16.41
CA PRO A 168 -0.82 2.84 -15.99
C PRO A 168 -0.02 2.15 -17.11
N PRO A 169 1.30 2.37 -17.20
CA PRO A 169 2.16 1.78 -18.22
C PRO A 169 2.35 0.26 -18.07
N ILE A 170 1.60 -0.35 -17.19
CA ILE A 170 1.62 -1.78 -16.89
C ILE A 170 0.19 -2.34 -16.96
N ALA A 171 0.06 -3.58 -17.41
CA ALA A 171 -1.23 -4.26 -17.39
C ALA A 171 -1.67 -4.46 -15.94
N CYS A 172 -2.81 -3.88 -15.54
CA CYS A 172 -3.38 -4.08 -14.23
C CYS A 172 -4.91 -4.29 -14.30
N GLU A 173 -5.42 -5.13 -13.42
CA GLU A 173 -6.84 -5.44 -13.27
C GLU A 173 -7.26 -5.17 -11.81
N ILE A 174 -7.44 -3.91 -11.47
CA ILE A 174 -7.62 -3.45 -10.08
C ILE A 174 -8.73 -4.18 -9.34
N GLY A 175 -9.89 -4.40 -9.97
CA GLY A 175 -11.03 -5.12 -9.38
C GLY A 175 -10.81 -6.62 -9.19
N LYS A 176 -9.85 -7.22 -9.90
CA LYS A 176 -9.58 -8.65 -9.80
C LYS A 176 -8.76 -8.97 -8.57
N LYS A 177 -9.22 -9.93 -7.79
CA LYS A 177 -8.49 -10.41 -6.61
C LYS A 177 -7.30 -11.27 -7.03
N PRO A 178 -6.15 -11.17 -6.35
CA PRO A 178 -5.07 -12.13 -6.52
C PRO A 178 -5.52 -13.52 -6.02
N PRO A 179 -4.88 -14.61 -6.49
CA PRO A 179 -5.24 -15.98 -6.07
C PRO A 179 -4.92 -16.25 -4.60
N GLN A 180 -4.04 -15.48 -3.97
CA GLN A 180 -3.66 -15.64 -2.57
C GLN A 180 -4.73 -15.06 -1.63
N PRO A 181 -4.78 -15.53 -0.37
CA PRO A 181 -5.58 -14.89 0.68
C PRO A 181 -5.33 -13.38 0.73
N THR A 182 -6.41 -12.60 0.63
CA THR A 182 -6.32 -11.14 0.62
C THR A 182 -7.25 -10.56 1.69
N VAL A 183 -6.70 -9.64 2.50
CA VAL A 183 -7.43 -8.91 3.53
C VAL A 183 -7.37 -7.42 3.21
N ALA A 184 -8.53 -6.77 3.15
CA ALA A 184 -8.64 -5.32 3.03
C ALA A 184 -8.99 -4.70 4.39
N ILE A 185 -8.13 -3.80 4.87
CA ILE A 185 -8.36 -3.01 6.08
C ILE A 185 -8.64 -1.58 5.64
N TRP A 186 -9.76 -1.05 6.08
CA TRP A 186 -10.26 0.26 5.70
C TRP A 186 -10.88 1.02 6.89
N SER A 187 -11.10 2.30 6.72
CA SER A 187 -11.75 3.14 7.73
C SER A 187 -12.91 3.93 7.10
N ARG A 188 -14.02 4.06 7.82
CA ARG A 188 -15.13 4.94 7.44
C ARG A 188 -14.75 6.43 7.50
N ARG A 189 -13.62 6.76 8.11
CA ARG A 189 -13.10 8.12 8.25
C ARG A 189 -11.98 8.43 7.24
N ASP A 190 -11.69 7.49 6.33
CA ASP A 190 -10.73 7.73 5.26
C ASP A 190 -11.31 8.74 4.28
N THR A 191 -10.67 9.91 4.19
CA THR A 191 -11.10 11.01 3.32
C THR A 191 -10.41 10.98 1.97
N VAL A 192 -9.39 10.14 1.79
CA VAL A 192 -8.61 10.00 0.56
C VAL A 192 -9.11 8.83 -0.27
N VAL A 193 -9.36 7.70 0.38
CA VAL A 193 -9.91 6.50 -0.26
C VAL A 193 -11.26 6.17 0.39
N PRO A 194 -12.38 6.60 -0.22
CA PRO A 194 -13.70 6.31 0.31
C PRO A 194 -13.96 4.81 0.48
N LEU A 195 -14.86 4.48 1.39
CA LEU A 195 -15.19 3.11 1.77
C LEU A 195 -15.49 2.20 0.58
N ASP A 196 -16.28 2.69 -0.38
CA ASP A 196 -16.71 1.92 -1.55
C ASP A 196 -15.55 1.55 -2.47
N TYR A 197 -14.45 2.29 -2.41
CA TYR A 197 -13.21 2.00 -3.14
C TYR A 197 -12.28 1.05 -2.40
N ALA A 198 -12.32 1.05 -1.07
CA ALA A 198 -11.39 0.26 -0.24
C ALA A 198 -11.95 -1.10 0.18
N ARG A 199 -13.24 -1.31 0.05
CA ARG A 199 -13.94 -2.51 0.53
C ARG A 199 -13.89 -3.69 -0.46
N GLY A 200 -13.95 -3.44 -1.76
CA GLY A 200 -13.82 -4.44 -2.84
C GLY A 200 -14.91 -5.51 -2.83
#